data_fc513ceedaf364307e4a927f6bb4ee92
#
_entry.id   fc513ceedaf364307e4a927f6bb4ee92
#
_cell.length_a   1.000
_cell.length_b   1.000
_cell.length_c   1.000
_cell.angle_alpha   90.00
_cell.angle_beta   90.00
_cell.angle_gamma   90.00
#
_symmetry.space_group_name_H-M   'P 1'
#
loop_
_entity.id
_entity.type
_entity.pdbx_description
1 polymer ?
#
loop_
_entity_poly.entity_id
_entity_poly.type
_entity_poly.pdbx_seq_one_letter_code
_entity_poly.pdbx_strand_id
1 'polypeptide(L)'
;YRFPNTLPRGKKAVSLSLSMEICSEAPNYQNDWKSDITLWINDVDCGKWTSPGDFGGNLGVLNPSWWPHGATQYGLLNNWIVNGSGTFVNSQQISDKTIENLEIDRQEFIKVRIGNKRDAEYVGGLNLFGKSFGNFPQDIVMSLQY
;
A
#
# COMPACT_ATOMS: atom_id res chain seq x y z
N TYR A 1 -2.57 5.70 -8.76
CA TYR A 1 -2.58 4.57 -9.70
C TYR A 1 -3.98 4.30 -10.20
N ARG A 2 -4.08 3.75 -11.41
CA ARG A 2 -5.34 3.26 -11.98
C ARG A 2 -5.12 1.83 -12.47
N PHE A 3 -5.96 0.92 -11.99
CA PHE A 3 -5.95 -0.47 -12.44
C PHE A 3 -7.17 -0.72 -13.31
N PRO A 4 -7.04 -1.47 -14.42
CA PRO A 4 -8.19 -1.92 -15.18
C PRO A 4 -9.16 -2.69 -14.29
N ASN A 5 -10.45 -2.41 -14.38
CA ASN A 5 -11.44 -3.19 -13.68
C ASN A 5 -11.71 -4.49 -14.45
N THR A 6 -11.30 -5.61 -13.87
CA THR A 6 -11.44 -6.94 -14.47
C THR A 6 -12.69 -7.67 -13.99
N LEU A 7 -13.60 -6.99 -13.28
CA LEU A 7 -14.85 -7.57 -12.80
C LEU A 7 -15.73 -7.97 -14.00
N PRO A 8 -16.12 -9.23 -14.16
CA PRO A 8 -17.00 -9.66 -15.24
C PRO A 8 -18.37 -9.00 -15.13
N ARG A 9 -18.96 -8.67 -16.27
CA ARG A 9 -20.29 -8.04 -16.32
C ARG A 9 -21.33 -8.85 -15.56
N GLY A 10 -22.07 -8.18 -14.68
CA GLY A 10 -23.12 -8.81 -13.86
C GLY A 10 -22.62 -9.54 -12.62
N LYS A 11 -21.31 -9.54 -12.37
CA LYS A 11 -20.74 -10.04 -11.11
C LYS A 11 -20.59 -8.91 -10.10
N LYS A 12 -20.55 -9.28 -8.82
CA LYS A 12 -20.24 -8.39 -7.72
C LYS A 12 -18.87 -8.74 -7.15
N ALA A 13 -18.09 -7.74 -6.81
CA ALA A 13 -16.84 -7.95 -6.11
C ALA A 13 -17.13 -8.46 -4.68
N VAL A 14 -16.39 -9.48 -4.26
CA VAL A 14 -16.43 -10.05 -2.91
C VAL A 14 -15.29 -9.53 -2.05
N SER A 15 -14.11 -9.40 -2.65
CA SER A 15 -12.96 -8.77 -1.99
C SER A 15 -12.00 -8.16 -3.02
N LEU A 16 -11.26 -7.14 -2.57
CA LEU A 16 -10.14 -6.56 -3.29
C LEU A 16 -8.92 -6.62 -2.39
N SER A 17 -7.80 -7.10 -2.92
CA SER A 17 -6.52 -7.06 -2.22
C SER A 17 -5.49 -6.24 -2.98
N LEU A 18 -4.63 -5.55 -2.22
CA LEU A 18 -3.46 -4.81 -2.71
C LEU A 18 -2.24 -5.24 -1.91
N SER A 19 -1.24 -5.79 -2.61
CA SER A 19 0.05 -6.13 -2.02
C SER A 19 1.13 -5.21 -2.55
N MET A 20 1.92 -4.62 -1.67
CA MET A 20 3.03 -3.74 -2.02
C MET A 20 4.09 -3.69 -0.93
N GLU A 21 5.35 -3.53 -1.34
CA GLU A 21 6.44 -3.21 -0.42
C GLU A 21 6.49 -1.70 -0.21
N ILE A 22 6.41 -1.25 1.05
CA ILE A 22 6.24 0.16 1.40
C ILE A 22 6.87 0.46 2.76
N CYS A 23 7.43 1.65 2.92
CA CYS A 23 7.87 2.21 4.20
C CYS A 23 7.74 3.73 4.22
N SER A 24 8.15 4.38 5.32
CA SER A 24 8.28 5.83 5.40
C SER A 24 9.43 6.35 4.54
N GLU A 25 9.62 7.68 4.52
CA GLU A 25 10.68 8.40 3.80
C GLU A 25 11.36 9.38 4.75
N ALA A 26 12.66 9.23 4.98
CA ALA A 26 13.46 10.14 5.80
C ALA A 26 14.79 10.47 5.10
N PRO A 27 15.37 11.67 5.32
CA PRO A 27 16.73 11.94 4.88
C PRO A 27 17.73 10.97 5.52
N ASN A 28 18.56 10.31 4.70
CA ASN A 28 19.59 9.35 5.14
C ASN A 28 19.03 8.18 5.95
N TYR A 29 17.87 7.70 5.63
CA TYR A 29 17.03 6.73 6.33
C TYR A 29 17.01 6.90 7.87
N GLN A 30 15.91 6.50 8.50
CA GLN A 30 15.77 6.42 9.97
C GLN A 30 14.83 5.26 10.29
N ASN A 31 15.36 4.22 10.91
CA ASN A 31 14.63 2.97 11.16
C ASN A 31 13.42 3.12 12.12
N ASP A 32 13.30 4.24 12.81
CA ASP A 32 12.20 4.60 13.72
C ASP A 32 11.35 5.80 13.23
N TRP A 33 11.48 6.19 11.96
CA TRP A 33 10.76 7.31 11.34
C TRP A 33 9.35 6.91 10.94
N LYS A 34 8.38 7.09 11.84
CA LYS A 34 6.99 6.69 11.62
C LYS A 34 6.28 7.52 10.55
N SER A 35 5.37 6.87 9.84
CA SER A 35 4.48 7.53 8.88
C SER A 35 3.10 6.88 8.85
N ASP A 36 2.06 7.70 9.01
CA ASP A 36 0.66 7.27 8.86
C ASP A 36 0.29 7.27 7.37
N ILE A 37 0.31 6.11 6.76
CA ILE A 37 0.06 5.92 5.34
C ILE A 37 -1.38 5.47 5.14
N THR A 38 -2.19 6.32 4.53
CA THR A 38 -3.60 6.06 4.23
C THR A 38 -3.76 5.52 2.82
N LEU A 39 -4.65 4.55 2.67
CA LEU A 39 -5.09 4.01 1.40
C LEU A 39 -6.49 4.54 1.06
N TRP A 40 -6.66 5.06 -0.15
CA TRP A 40 -7.97 5.36 -0.74
C TRP A 40 -8.17 4.50 -1.99
N ILE A 41 -9.34 3.89 -2.09
CA ILE A 41 -9.79 3.15 -3.27
C ILE A 41 -11.08 3.79 -3.76
N ASN A 42 -11.12 4.21 -5.02
CA ASN A 42 -12.23 4.94 -5.63
C ASN A 42 -12.68 6.16 -4.78
N ASP A 43 -11.68 6.90 -4.24
CA ASP A 43 -11.83 8.04 -3.33
C ASP A 43 -12.41 7.71 -1.94
N VAL A 44 -12.71 6.44 -1.65
CA VAL A 44 -13.10 5.98 -0.31
C VAL A 44 -11.86 5.84 0.55
N ASP A 45 -11.87 6.46 1.73
CA ASP A 45 -10.82 6.30 2.74
C ASP A 45 -10.94 4.90 3.37
N CYS A 46 -10.01 4.04 3.03
CA CYS A 46 -9.96 2.65 3.50
C CYS A 46 -9.16 2.47 4.80
N GLY A 47 -8.75 3.56 5.43
CA GLY A 47 -7.99 3.52 6.67
C GLY A 47 -6.50 3.72 6.48
N LYS A 48 -5.76 3.75 7.59
CA LYS A 48 -4.32 4.00 7.64
C LYS A 48 -3.56 2.80 8.22
N TRP A 49 -2.35 2.63 7.73
CA TRP A 49 -1.31 1.82 8.33
C TRP A 49 -0.15 2.72 8.75
N THR A 50 0.37 2.53 9.96
CA THR A 50 1.52 3.29 10.43
C THR A 50 2.80 2.52 10.12
N SER A 51 3.59 3.03 9.16
CA SER A 51 4.93 2.53 8.92
C SER A 51 5.80 2.79 10.15
N PRO A 52 6.53 1.79 10.66
CA PRO A 52 7.40 1.99 11.82
C PRO A 52 8.68 2.77 11.51
N GLY A 53 9.11 2.81 10.26
CA GLY A 53 10.36 3.48 9.90
C GLY A 53 10.66 3.51 8.41
N ASP A 54 11.76 4.17 8.08
CA ASP A 54 12.43 4.17 6.79
C ASP A 54 13.72 3.35 6.92
N PHE A 55 13.75 2.17 6.28
CA PHE A 55 14.75 1.14 6.59
C PHE A 55 16.01 1.26 5.75
N GLY A 56 17.15 1.28 6.45
CA GLY A 56 18.49 1.32 5.89
C GLY A 56 19.50 0.61 6.79
N GLY A 57 20.78 0.79 6.47
CA GLY A 57 21.89 0.12 7.17
C GLY A 57 22.18 -1.28 6.66
N ASN A 58 21.16 -2.08 6.38
CA ASN A 58 21.28 -3.36 5.67
C ASN A 58 20.80 -3.16 4.22
N LEU A 59 21.53 -3.74 3.27
CA LEU A 59 21.17 -3.62 1.85
C LEU A 59 19.85 -4.35 1.54
N GLY A 60 19.01 -3.72 0.73
CA GLY A 60 17.88 -4.41 0.13
C GLY A 60 18.34 -5.51 -0.82
N VAL A 61 17.70 -6.67 -0.77
CA VAL A 61 18.09 -7.88 -1.52
C VAL A 61 18.17 -7.64 -3.03
N LEU A 62 17.30 -6.80 -3.56
CA LEU A 62 17.17 -6.53 -5.00
C LEU A 62 17.92 -5.28 -5.43
N ASN A 63 18.45 -4.50 -4.48
CA ASN A 63 19.06 -3.21 -4.81
C ASN A 63 20.34 -3.42 -5.63
N PRO A 64 20.53 -2.64 -6.71
CA PRO A 64 21.75 -2.71 -7.50
C PRO A 64 22.94 -2.20 -6.70
N SER A 65 24.15 -2.66 -7.07
CA SER A 65 25.40 -2.32 -6.36
C SER A 65 25.74 -0.83 -6.32
N TRP A 66 25.16 -0.04 -7.21
CA TRP A 66 25.34 1.42 -7.25
C TRP A 66 24.37 2.20 -6.32
N TRP A 67 23.38 1.50 -5.71
CA TRP A 67 22.41 2.15 -4.82
C TRP A 67 23.11 2.66 -3.55
N PRO A 68 22.94 3.96 -3.17
CA PRO A 68 23.66 4.53 -2.05
C PRO A 68 23.30 3.87 -0.71
N HIS A 69 24.30 3.53 0.09
CA HIS A 69 24.11 2.93 1.41
C HIS A 69 23.32 3.83 2.38
N GLY A 70 23.39 5.16 2.22
CA GLY A 70 22.66 6.13 3.04
C GLY A 70 21.23 6.39 2.55
N ALA A 71 20.75 5.69 1.51
CA ALA A 71 19.36 5.78 1.06
C ALA A 71 18.51 4.67 1.66
N THR A 72 17.19 4.83 1.58
CA THR A 72 16.22 3.77 1.91
C THR A 72 16.55 2.49 1.15
N GLN A 73 16.61 1.37 1.84
CA GLN A 73 17.06 0.09 1.28
C GLN A 73 15.92 -0.87 0.99
N TYR A 74 14.90 -0.90 1.82
CA TYR A 74 13.76 -1.82 1.70
C TYR A 74 12.56 -1.29 2.48
N GLY A 75 11.42 -1.90 2.24
CA GLY A 75 10.18 -1.67 2.97
C GLY A 75 9.66 -2.93 3.64
N LEU A 76 8.41 -2.87 4.07
CA LEU A 76 7.65 -4.01 4.53
C LEU A 76 6.64 -4.41 3.47
N LEU A 77 6.54 -5.71 3.19
CA LEU A 77 5.50 -6.22 2.32
C LEU A 77 4.19 -6.23 3.08
N ASN A 78 3.28 -5.36 2.68
CA ASN A 78 1.95 -5.25 3.27
C ASN A 78 0.89 -5.74 2.29
N ASN A 79 -0.13 -6.38 2.84
CA ASN A 79 -1.31 -6.81 2.10
C ASN A 79 -2.55 -6.12 2.68
N TRP A 80 -3.13 -5.20 1.92
CA TRP A 80 -4.43 -4.60 2.21
C TRP A 80 -5.53 -5.45 1.62
N ILE A 81 -6.56 -5.72 2.40
CA ILE A 81 -7.74 -6.47 1.98
C ILE A 81 -8.98 -5.67 2.35
N VAL A 82 -9.83 -5.41 1.36
CA VAL A 82 -11.17 -4.86 1.57
C VAL A 82 -12.19 -5.93 1.19
N ASN A 83 -13.03 -6.31 2.14
CA ASN A 83 -14.07 -7.33 1.96
C ASN A 83 -15.41 -6.91 2.59
N GLY A 84 -16.36 -7.81 2.72
CA GLY A 84 -17.67 -7.53 3.33
C GLY A 84 -17.63 -7.22 4.83
N SER A 85 -16.51 -7.47 5.51
CA SER A 85 -16.34 -7.23 6.97
C SER A 85 -15.57 -5.96 7.30
N GLY A 86 -14.94 -5.32 6.29
CA GLY A 86 -14.14 -4.12 6.49
C GLY A 86 -12.84 -4.11 5.71
N THR A 87 -11.93 -3.23 6.11
CA THR A 87 -10.57 -3.11 5.54
C THR A 87 -9.52 -3.58 6.54
N PHE A 88 -8.58 -4.36 6.07
CA PHE A 88 -7.53 -5.00 6.87
C PHE A 88 -6.16 -4.75 6.25
N VAL A 89 -5.12 -4.65 7.10
CA VAL A 89 -3.71 -4.74 6.71
C VAL A 89 -3.06 -5.88 7.48
N ASN A 90 -2.48 -6.86 6.77
CA ASN A 90 -1.84 -8.02 7.39
C ASN A 90 -2.72 -8.69 8.47
N SER A 91 -4.00 -8.86 8.18
CA SER A 91 -5.04 -9.43 9.06
C SER A 91 -5.50 -8.54 10.23
N GLN A 92 -4.94 -7.35 10.41
CA GLN A 92 -5.42 -6.38 11.39
C GLN A 92 -6.47 -5.46 10.75
N GLN A 93 -7.65 -5.38 11.32
CA GLN A 93 -8.68 -4.44 10.86
C GLN A 93 -8.26 -3.00 11.14
N ILE A 94 -8.32 -2.15 10.10
CA ILE A 94 -7.94 -0.74 10.16
C ILE A 94 -9.10 0.21 9.85
N SER A 95 -10.19 -0.31 9.27
CA SER A 95 -11.37 0.48 8.91
C SER A 95 -12.62 -0.41 8.79
N ASP A 96 -13.78 0.18 8.96
CA ASP A 96 -15.10 -0.43 8.74
C ASP A 96 -15.56 -0.36 7.26
N LYS A 97 -14.76 0.24 6.39
CA LYS A 97 -15.09 0.37 4.96
C LYS A 97 -15.04 -0.99 4.29
N THR A 98 -16.15 -1.35 3.68
CA THR A 98 -16.37 -2.65 3.02
C THR A 98 -16.21 -2.56 1.51
N ILE A 99 -16.20 -3.71 0.84
CA ILE A 99 -16.11 -3.81 -0.61
C ILE A 99 -17.28 -3.11 -1.31
N GLU A 100 -18.46 -3.08 -0.71
CA GLU A 100 -19.65 -2.40 -1.24
C GLU A 100 -19.47 -0.88 -1.29
N ASN A 101 -18.74 -0.31 -0.32
CA ASN A 101 -18.46 1.13 -0.30
C ASN A 101 -17.59 1.57 -1.48
N LEU A 102 -16.83 0.65 -2.09
CA LEU A 102 -15.91 0.96 -3.19
C LEU A 102 -16.61 1.05 -4.55
N GLU A 103 -17.87 0.63 -4.65
CA GLU A 103 -18.69 0.66 -5.88
C GLU A 103 -17.95 0.14 -7.13
N ILE A 104 -17.20 -0.96 -6.97
CA ILE A 104 -16.32 -1.51 -8.02
C ILE A 104 -17.08 -1.79 -9.32
N ASP A 105 -18.32 -2.29 -9.23
CA ASP A 105 -19.17 -2.64 -10.37
C ASP A 105 -19.58 -1.44 -11.25
N ARG A 106 -19.40 -0.21 -10.74
CA ARG A 106 -19.75 1.03 -11.44
C ARG A 106 -18.56 1.75 -12.09
N GLN A 107 -17.36 1.19 -11.95
CA GLN A 107 -16.12 1.85 -12.37
C GLN A 107 -15.47 1.10 -13.56
N GLU A 108 -14.96 1.85 -14.54
CA GLU A 108 -14.11 1.28 -15.61
C GLU A 108 -12.70 0.96 -15.10
N PHE A 109 -12.23 1.75 -14.13
CA PHE A 109 -10.92 1.62 -13.51
C PHE A 109 -11.07 1.66 -12.00
N ILE A 110 -10.27 0.88 -11.30
CA ILE A 110 -10.11 0.97 -9.86
C ILE A 110 -9.00 1.98 -9.57
N LYS A 111 -9.39 3.11 -8.97
CA LYS A 111 -8.46 4.18 -8.60
C LYS A 111 -7.87 3.90 -7.23
N VAL A 112 -6.55 3.92 -7.13
CA VAL A 112 -5.80 3.74 -5.87
C VAL A 112 -4.96 4.99 -5.61
N ARG A 113 -5.12 5.57 -4.43
CA ARG A 113 -4.29 6.65 -3.90
C ARG A 113 -3.69 6.21 -2.57
N ILE A 114 -2.41 6.53 -2.38
CA ILE A 114 -1.64 6.19 -1.18
C ILE A 114 -0.91 7.46 -0.73
N GLY A 115 -0.94 7.78 0.55
CA GLY A 115 -0.27 8.97 1.05
C GLY A 115 -0.60 9.31 2.50
N ASN A 116 -0.02 10.41 2.98
CA ASN A 116 -0.35 10.97 4.28
C ASN A 116 -1.55 11.91 4.19
N LYS A 117 -2.39 11.91 5.22
CA LYS A 117 -3.39 12.96 5.43
C LYS A 117 -2.73 14.19 6.04
N ARG A 118 -3.37 15.36 5.87
CA ARG A 118 -2.91 16.61 6.51
C ARG A 118 -2.96 16.57 8.03
N ASP A 119 -3.90 15.82 8.58
CA ASP A 119 -4.17 15.62 10.00
C ASP A 119 -3.58 14.32 10.56
N ALA A 120 -2.68 13.68 9.82
CA ALA A 120 -1.97 12.49 10.29
C ALA A 120 -1.08 12.84 11.50
N GLU A 121 -1.02 11.94 12.47
CA GLU A 121 -0.14 12.08 13.65
C GLU A 121 1.34 12.02 13.23
N TYR A 122 1.65 11.09 12.32
CA TYR A 122 2.99 10.90 11.77
C TYR A 122 2.99 11.19 10.27
N VAL A 123 3.61 12.31 9.86
CA VAL A 123 3.74 12.71 8.46
C VAL A 123 5.19 12.44 8.01
N GLY A 124 5.53 11.18 7.93
CA GLY A 124 6.87 10.71 7.59
C GLY A 124 7.08 10.37 6.11
N GLY A 125 6.19 10.83 5.21
CA GLY A 125 6.29 10.48 3.79
C GLY A 125 6.09 8.99 3.52
N LEU A 126 6.45 8.54 2.33
CA LEU A 126 6.43 7.13 1.96
C LEU A 126 7.36 6.82 0.79
N ASN A 127 7.96 5.64 0.84
CA ASN A 127 8.62 4.97 -0.26
C ASN A 127 7.80 3.76 -0.72
N LEU A 128 7.60 3.63 -2.03
CA LEU A 128 7.04 2.45 -2.68
C LEU A 128 8.11 1.77 -3.51
N PHE A 129 8.23 0.48 -3.35
CA PHE A 129 9.21 -0.33 -4.06
C PHE A 129 8.55 -1.07 -5.22
N GLY A 130 9.26 -1.19 -6.32
CA GLY A 130 8.91 -2.06 -7.43
C GLY A 130 9.80 -3.29 -7.47
N LYS A 131 9.56 -4.18 -8.42
CA LYS A 131 10.21 -5.48 -8.56
C LYS A 131 11.73 -5.50 -8.65
N SER A 132 12.37 -4.36 -8.82
CA SER A 132 13.83 -4.25 -8.98
C SER A 132 14.55 -3.60 -7.78
N PHE A 133 13.83 -3.26 -6.72
CA PHE A 133 14.35 -2.63 -5.53
C PHE A 133 13.70 -3.21 -4.27
N GLY A 134 14.36 -3.05 -3.13
CA GLY A 134 13.86 -3.53 -1.85
C GLY A 134 14.15 -5.02 -1.64
N ASN A 135 13.22 -5.71 -1.01
CA ASN A 135 13.36 -7.12 -0.63
C ASN A 135 12.45 -8.06 -1.41
N PHE A 136 11.42 -7.55 -2.09
CA PHE A 136 10.38 -8.39 -2.71
C PHE A 136 10.29 -8.10 -4.22
N PRO A 137 10.43 -9.11 -5.09
CA PRO A 137 10.48 -8.94 -6.54
C PRO A 137 9.08 -8.75 -7.14
N GLN A 138 8.34 -7.76 -6.65
CA GLN A 138 6.99 -7.44 -7.14
C GLN A 138 6.77 -5.93 -7.26
N ASP A 139 5.91 -5.54 -8.18
CA ASP A 139 5.29 -4.22 -8.23
C ASP A 139 4.06 -4.20 -7.31
N ILE A 140 3.23 -3.14 -7.36
CA ILE A 140 1.93 -3.17 -6.68
C ILE A 140 1.05 -4.21 -7.37
N VAL A 141 0.63 -5.22 -6.62
CA VAL A 141 -0.23 -6.30 -7.11
C VAL A 141 -1.64 -6.09 -6.59
N MET A 142 -2.62 -5.99 -7.50
CA MET A 142 -4.03 -5.95 -7.16
C MET A 142 -4.72 -7.24 -7.59
N SER A 143 -5.53 -7.82 -6.70
CA SER A 143 -6.39 -8.96 -7.01
C SER A 143 -7.83 -8.66 -6.63
N LEU A 144 -8.76 -9.09 -7.46
CA LEU A 144 -10.20 -8.92 -7.28
C LEU A 144 -10.85 -10.29 -7.26
N GLN A 145 -11.64 -10.58 -6.21
CA GLN A 145 -12.48 -11.78 -6.10
C GLN A 145 -13.94 -11.41 -6.31
N TYR A 146 -14.70 -12.30 -6.98
CA TYR A 146 -16.10 -12.12 -7.31
C TYR A 146 -16.87 -13.43 -7.41
#